data_f2ff346b59814a878caff6d5fd5a7680
#
_entry.id   f2ff346b59814a878caff6d5fd5a7680
#
_cell.length_a   1.000
_cell.length_b   1.000
_cell.length_c   1.000
_cell.angle_alpha   90.00
_cell.angle_beta   90.00
_cell.angle_gamma   90.00
#
_symmetry.space_group_name_H-M   'P 1'
#
loop_
_entity.id
_entity.type
_entity.pdbx_description
1 polymer ?
#
loop_
_entity_poly.entity_id
_entity_poly.type
_entity_poly.pdbx_seq_one_letter_code
_entity_poly.pdbx_strand_id
1 'polypeptide(L)'
;MVVELQHSTFKNLKVFITGTSSGIGHAVSKAYLERGSIVYGIDNKNNKSLNLQFKNFEFHNCNVQNYKKMSLIVKKILKKSKSIDVLINCAGIIDFKSIEKSTIDFWKKIIDVNLTGTFISCKLIAPSMKKNKKGSIINVSSRAAKFGGLDETAYCASKFGVEGLSRSLYEECKKYNVFVNTITPGTPIKTSMSKKTYSDEKRKIWKDPYLISPAFLHL
;
A
#
# COMPACT_ATOMS: atom_id res chain seq x y z
N MET A 1 -5.29 6.09 -26.65
CA MET A 1 -5.34 7.50 -26.22
C MET A 1 -4.96 7.52 -24.74
N VAL A 2 -3.72 7.81 -24.43
CA VAL A 2 -3.25 7.99 -23.05
C VAL A 2 -3.76 9.37 -22.63
N VAL A 3 -4.72 9.43 -21.72
CA VAL A 3 -5.14 10.70 -21.13
C VAL A 3 -3.95 11.22 -20.34
N GLU A 4 -3.29 12.25 -20.82
CA GLU A 4 -2.31 13.01 -20.05
C GLU A 4 -3.08 13.66 -18.89
N LEU A 5 -2.99 13.02 -17.72
CA LEU A 5 -3.46 13.62 -16.48
C LEU A 5 -2.66 14.90 -16.27
N GLN A 6 -3.35 16.03 -16.28
CA GLN A 6 -2.73 17.34 -16.10
C GLN A 6 -1.88 17.32 -14.82
N HIS A 7 -0.59 17.63 -14.93
CA HIS A 7 0.39 17.66 -13.83
C HIS A 7 -0.08 18.53 -12.64
N SER A 8 -0.94 19.53 -12.92
CA SER A 8 -1.53 20.42 -11.92
C SER A 8 -2.37 19.70 -10.84
N THR A 9 -3.01 18.57 -11.18
CA THR A 9 -3.91 17.85 -10.27
C THR A 9 -3.18 17.18 -9.10
N PHE A 10 -1.89 16.86 -9.25
CA PHE A 10 -1.09 16.16 -8.24
C PHE A 10 -0.25 17.10 -7.37
N LYS A 11 -0.09 18.35 -7.79
CA LYS A 11 0.74 19.32 -7.06
C LYS A 11 0.22 19.55 -5.64
N ASN A 12 1.09 19.37 -4.65
CA ASN A 12 0.79 19.49 -3.22
C ASN A 12 -0.22 18.47 -2.67
N LEU A 13 -0.61 17.45 -3.44
CA LEU A 13 -1.45 16.35 -2.96
C LEU A 13 -0.71 15.60 -1.84
N LYS A 14 -1.35 15.37 -0.72
CA LYS A 14 -0.76 14.73 0.46
C LYS A 14 -1.07 13.24 0.44
N VAL A 15 -0.04 12.45 0.18
CA VAL A 15 -0.15 11.01 -0.05
C VAL A 15 0.57 10.26 1.07
N PHE A 16 -0.14 9.37 1.73
CA PHE A 16 0.44 8.48 2.74
C PHE A 16 0.59 7.08 2.15
N ILE A 17 1.81 6.57 2.11
CA ILE A 17 2.11 5.28 1.46
C ILE A 17 2.84 4.36 2.42
N THR A 18 2.36 3.13 2.59
CA THR A 18 3.07 2.08 3.33
C THR A 18 3.87 1.18 2.38
N GLY A 19 5.02 0.66 2.83
CA GLY A 19 5.86 -0.24 2.01
C GLY A 19 6.71 0.49 0.98
N THR A 20 7.23 1.68 1.30
CA THR A 20 7.88 2.58 0.35
C THR A 20 9.34 2.24 0.03
N SER A 21 9.98 1.32 0.75
CA SER A 21 11.41 1.04 0.58
C SER A 21 11.72 0.13 -0.62
N SER A 22 10.72 -0.50 -1.22
CA SER A 22 10.91 -1.38 -2.38
C SER A 22 9.62 -1.64 -3.17
N GLY A 23 9.76 -2.23 -4.35
CA GLY A 23 8.66 -2.76 -5.14
C GLY A 23 7.59 -1.73 -5.50
N ILE A 24 6.32 -2.11 -5.39
CA ILE A 24 5.17 -1.29 -5.79
C ILE A 24 5.12 0.02 -5.01
N GLY A 25 5.26 -0.04 -3.68
CA GLY A 25 5.20 1.17 -2.85
C GLY A 25 6.29 2.18 -3.17
N HIS A 26 7.51 1.72 -3.50
CA HIS A 26 8.60 2.58 -3.96
C HIS A 26 8.26 3.25 -5.30
N ALA A 27 7.84 2.46 -6.28
CA ALA A 27 7.51 2.95 -7.62
C ALA A 27 6.35 3.95 -7.61
N VAL A 28 5.30 3.67 -6.84
CA VAL A 28 4.15 4.56 -6.66
C VAL A 28 4.56 5.84 -5.94
N SER A 29 5.38 5.75 -4.89
CA SER A 29 5.92 6.93 -4.20
C SER A 29 6.65 7.84 -5.17
N LYS A 30 7.56 7.28 -6.00
CA LYS A 30 8.29 8.02 -7.01
C LYS A 30 7.36 8.70 -8.01
N ALA A 31 6.34 8.00 -8.51
CA ALA A 31 5.39 8.53 -9.48
C ALA A 31 4.58 9.73 -8.95
N TYR A 32 4.19 9.72 -7.67
CA TYR A 32 3.53 10.86 -7.03
C TYR A 32 4.50 12.03 -6.79
N LEU A 33 5.73 11.74 -6.34
CA LEU A 33 6.76 12.75 -6.09
C LEU A 33 7.16 13.51 -7.35
N GLU A 34 7.34 12.81 -8.46
CA GLU A 34 7.64 13.39 -9.78
C GLU A 34 6.54 14.34 -10.28
N ARG A 35 5.32 14.18 -9.78
CA ARG A 35 4.16 15.04 -10.09
C ARG A 35 3.91 16.14 -9.06
N GLY A 36 4.87 16.35 -8.13
CA GLY A 36 4.81 17.42 -7.15
C GLY A 36 3.96 17.16 -5.92
N SER A 37 3.53 15.91 -5.69
CA SER A 37 2.84 15.52 -4.47
C SER A 37 3.80 15.51 -3.27
N ILE A 38 3.26 15.68 -2.07
CA ILE A 38 3.96 15.48 -0.80
C ILE A 38 3.68 14.05 -0.36
N VAL A 39 4.74 13.22 -0.21
CA VAL A 39 4.59 11.82 0.15
C VAL A 39 5.13 11.55 1.55
N TYR A 40 4.27 11.02 2.42
CA TYR A 40 4.61 10.47 3.73
C TYR A 40 4.80 8.96 3.59
N GLY A 41 6.05 8.53 3.57
CA GLY A 41 6.43 7.13 3.36
C GLY A 41 6.63 6.38 4.67
N ILE A 42 6.02 5.20 4.78
CA ILE A 42 6.16 4.32 5.93
C ILE A 42 6.81 3.00 5.49
N ASP A 43 7.86 2.60 6.16
CA ASP A 43 8.46 1.27 5.99
C ASP A 43 9.27 0.89 7.25
N ASN A 44 9.50 -0.40 7.48
CA ASN A 44 10.41 -0.88 8.52
C ASN A 44 11.87 -0.96 8.05
N LYS A 45 12.12 -0.71 6.77
CA LYS A 45 13.45 -0.61 6.16
C LYS A 45 13.70 0.84 5.73
N ASN A 46 14.95 1.26 5.79
CA ASN A 46 15.32 2.61 5.40
C ASN A 46 15.18 2.82 3.87
N ASN A 47 14.62 3.95 3.47
CA ASN A 47 14.51 4.35 2.06
C ASN A 47 15.40 5.56 1.77
N LYS A 48 16.71 5.30 1.64
CA LYS A 48 17.69 6.35 1.39
C LYS A 48 17.51 7.00 0.01
N SER A 49 17.12 6.25 -1.02
CA SER A 49 17.08 6.75 -2.41
C SER A 49 16.06 7.86 -2.61
N LEU A 50 14.82 7.69 -2.15
CA LEU A 50 13.78 8.72 -2.28
C LEU A 50 14.05 9.94 -1.40
N ASN A 51 14.58 9.74 -0.19
CA ASN A 51 14.96 10.84 0.70
C ASN A 51 16.03 11.77 0.11
N LEU A 52 17.00 11.20 -0.61
CA LEU A 52 18.06 11.98 -1.24
C LEU A 52 17.59 12.68 -2.53
N GLN A 53 16.62 12.10 -3.21
CA GLN A 53 16.17 12.55 -4.53
C GLN A 53 15.05 13.60 -4.46
N PHE A 54 14.15 13.52 -3.46
CA PHE A 54 12.94 14.34 -3.40
C PHE A 54 12.79 15.09 -2.08
N LYS A 55 12.76 16.42 -2.11
CA LYS A 55 12.55 17.27 -0.91
C LYS A 55 11.12 17.17 -0.34
N ASN A 56 10.16 16.77 -1.16
CA ASN A 56 8.75 16.58 -0.80
C ASN A 56 8.43 15.14 -0.34
N PHE A 57 9.46 14.32 -0.03
CA PHE A 57 9.33 13.00 0.59
C PHE A 57 9.71 13.07 2.08
N GLU A 58 8.79 12.67 2.95
CA GLU A 58 9.02 12.54 4.40
C GLU A 58 8.93 11.07 4.79
N PHE A 59 10.04 10.46 5.16
CA PHE A 59 10.12 9.05 5.52
C PHE A 59 9.99 8.84 7.03
N HIS A 60 9.20 7.83 7.41
CA HIS A 60 9.05 7.38 8.78
C HIS A 60 9.36 5.88 8.89
N ASN A 61 10.41 5.53 9.62
CA ASN A 61 10.72 4.13 9.91
C ASN A 61 9.71 3.58 10.92
N CYS A 62 8.81 2.70 10.46
CA CYS A 62 7.79 2.08 11.29
C CYS A 62 7.31 0.76 10.70
N ASN A 63 7.13 -0.25 11.55
CA ASN A 63 6.38 -1.44 11.19
C ASN A 63 4.88 -1.11 11.20
N VAL A 64 4.16 -1.45 10.12
CA VAL A 64 2.73 -1.17 9.96
C VAL A 64 1.84 -1.83 11.02
N GLN A 65 2.32 -2.90 11.67
CA GLN A 65 1.65 -3.58 12.79
C GLN A 65 1.72 -2.78 14.10
N ASN A 66 2.65 -1.85 14.22
CA ASN A 66 2.83 -1.09 15.47
C ASN A 66 1.83 0.07 15.55
N TYR A 67 0.63 -0.24 16.06
CA TYR A 67 -0.45 0.74 16.19
C TYR A 67 -0.03 2.00 16.96
N LYS A 68 0.69 1.86 18.09
CA LYS A 68 1.12 3.02 18.90
C LYS A 68 2.00 3.96 18.09
N LYS A 69 3.04 3.43 17.42
CA LYS A 69 3.97 4.23 16.62
C LYS A 69 3.29 4.82 15.38
N MET A 70 2.46 4.04 14.68
CA MET A 70 1.65 4.52 13.55
C MET A 70 0.71 5.67 13.96
N SER A 71 0.04 5.54 15.10
CA SER A 71 -0.84 6.60 15.62
C SER A 71 -0.09 7.90 15.89
N LEU A 72 1.10 7.84 16.49
CA LEU A 72 1.94 9.02 16.73
C LEU A 72 2.37 9.70 15.42
N ILE A 73 2.80 8.91 14.43
CA ILE A 73 3.19 9.40 13.11
C ILE A 73 2.00 10.09 12.42
N VAL A 74 0.86 9.42 12.33
CA VAL A 74 -0.34 9.99 11.67
C VAL A 74 -0.81 11.25 12.37
N LYS A 75 -0.83 11.29 13.71
CA LYS A 75 -1.17 12.50 14.48
C LYS A 75 -0.23 13.66 14.15
N LYS A 76 1.09 13.41 14.09
CA LYS A 76 2.10 14.43 13.73
C LYS A 76 1.87 14.97 12.31
N ILE A 77 1.64 14.07 11.35
CA ILE A 77 1.36 14.43 9.96
C ILE A 77 0.07 15.27 9.87
N LEU A 78 -1.03 14.83 10.47
CA LEU A 78 -2.30 15.55 10.44
C LEU A 78 -2.23 16.91 11.15
N LYS A 79 -1.44 17.06 12.22
CA LYS A 79 -1.19 18.35 12.87
C LYS A 79 -0.50 19.34 11.91
N LYS A 80 0.48 18.86 11.12
CA LYS A 80 1.27 19.66 10.17
C LYS A 80 0.49 19.96 8.88
N SER A 81 -0.09 18.92 8.27
CA SER A 81 -0.64 18.98 6.91
C SER A 81 -2.15 19.22 6.86
N LYS A 82 -2.85 19.13 8.00
CA LYS A 82 -4.31 19.25 8.17
C LYS A 82 -5.13 18.14 7.49
N SER A 83 -4.62 17.51 6.43
CA SER A 83 -5.29 16.42 5.69
C SER A 83 -4.28 15.41 5.17
N ILE A 84 -4.76 14.23 4.84
CA ILE A 84 -4.16 13.26 3.94
C ILE A 84 -5.20 13.02 2.86
N ASP A 85 -4.83 13.25 1.60
CA ASP A 85 -5.75 13.20 0.47
C ASP A 85 -5.84 11.77 -0.11
N VAL A 86 -4.70 11.05 -0.09
CA VAL A 86 -4.61 9.68 -0.59
C VAL A 86 -3.88 8.79 0.42
N LEU A 87 -4.46 7.63 0.73
CA LEU A 87 -3.83 6.55 1.48
C LEU A 87 -3.58 5.37 0.55
N ILE A 88 -2.34 4.89 0.49
CA ILE A 88 -1.97 3.72 -0.32
C ILE A 88 -1.31 2.68 0.56
N ASN A 89 -1.96 1.53 0.72
CA ASN A 89 -1.46 0.41 1.49
C ASN A 89 -0.75 -0.59 0.58
N CYS A 90 0.58 -0.44 0.46
CA CYS A 90 1.46 -1.34 -0.31
C CYS A 90 2.29 -2.28 0.56
N ALA A 91 2.39 -2.02 1.88
CA ALA A 91 3.13 -2.90 2.77
C ALA A 91 2.55 -4.31 2.76
N GLY A 92 3.40 -5.30 2.56
CA GLY A 92 2.98 -6.69 2.53
C GLY A 92 4.17 -7.62 2.46
N ILE A 93 3.93 -8.87 2.82
CA ILE A 93 4.88 -9.98 2.70
C ILE A 93 4.17 -11.19 2.08
N ILE A 94 4.94 -12.01 1.42
CA ILE A 94 4.53 -13.32 0.92
C ILE A 94 5.55 -14.36 1.38
N ASP A 95 5.06 -15.50 1.78
CA ASP A 95 5.86 -16.69 2.05
C ASP A 95 4.96 -17.92 1.87
N PHE A 96 5.53 -19.06 1.51
CA PHE A 96 4.82 -20.28 1.14
C PHE A 96 5.10 -21.38 2.14
N LYS A 97 4.04 -22.00 2.65
CA LYS A 97 4.09 -23.18 3.49
C LYS A 97 2.82 -23.98 3.33
N SER A 98 2.95 -25.31 3.23
CA SER A 98 1.79 -26.19 3.32
C SER A 98 1.09 -26.03 4.66
N ILE A 99 -0.16 -26.42 4.73
CA ILE A 99 -0.97 -26.25 5.95
C ILE A 99 -0.34 -26.98 7.16
N GLU A 100 0.23 -28.16 6.95
CA GLU A 100 0.85 -28.97 8.00
C GLU A 100 2.14 -28.33 8.54
N LYS A 101 2.87 -27.57 7.69
CA LYS A 101 4.11 -26.89 8.06
C LYS A 101 3.89 -25.46 8.54
N SER A 102 2.68 -24.94 8.39
CA SER A 102 2.32 -23.58 8.82
C SER A 102 2.15 -23.54 10.34
N THR A 103 3.06 -22.84 11.02
CA THR A 103 2.91 -22.56 12.45
C THR A 103 1.95 -21.40 12.68
N ILE A 104 1.40 -21.30 13.89
CA ILE A 104 0.57 -20.14 14.28
C ILE A 104 1.34 -18.82 14.14
N ASP A 105 2.63 -18.80 14.46
CA ASP A 105 3.46 -17.58 14.31
C ASP A 105 3.68 -17.21 12.84
N PHE A 106 3.85 -18.21 11.96
CA PHE A 106 3.91 -17.97 10.53
C PHE A 106 2.60 -17.35 10.00
N TRP A 107 1.46 -17.93 10.38
CA TRP A 107 0.14 -17.39 10.06
C TRP A 107 -0.03 -15.96 10.57
N LYS A 108 0.18 -15.73 11.86
CA LYS A 108 0.08 -14.41 12.48
C LYS A 108 0.95 -13.39 11.76
N LYS A 109 2.20 -13.71 11.47
CA LYS A 109 3.13 -12.81 10.75
C LYS A 109 2.56 -12.33 9.42
N ILE A 110 1.96 -13.22 8.62
CA ILE A 110 1.38 -12.86 7.31
C ILE A 110 0.12 -12.01 7.50
N ILE A 111 -0.78 -12.43 8.37
CA ILE A 111 -2.04 -11.70 8.66
C ILE A 111 -1.73 -10.32 9.22
N ASP A 112 -0.83 -10.22 10.18
CA ASP A 112 -0.53 -8.97 10.88
C ASP A 112 0.09 -7.92 9.95
N VAL A 113 0.97 -8.31 9.04
CA VAL A 113 1.53 -7.36 8.08
C VAL A 113 0.50 -6.98 7.02
N ASN A 114 -0.10 -7.97 6.35
CA ASN A 114 -0.89 -7.75 5.14
C ASN A 114 -2.30 -7.20 5.43
N LEU A 115 -2.95 -7.70 6.49
CA LEU A 115 -4.33 -7.34 6.81
C LEU A 115 -4.41 -6.38 7.99
N THR A 116 -3.84 -6.75 9.15
CA THR A 116 -3.89 -5.89 10.35
C THR A 116 -3.18 -4.55 10.10
N GLY A 117 -2.03 -4.54 9.41
CA GLY A 117 -1.32 -3.32 9.03
C GLY A 117 -2.14 -2.41 8.11
N THR A 118 -2.84 -2.99 7.13
CA THR A 118 -3.78 -2.26 6.26
C THR A 118 -4.94 -1.69 7.06
N PHE A 119 -5.55 -2.48 7.95
CA PHE A 119 -6.61 -2.02 8.85
C PHE A 119 -6.14 -0.85 9.74
N ILE A 120 -4.95 -0.93 10.34
CA ILE A 120 -4.39 0.13 11.19
C ILE A 120 -4.28 1.44 10.42
N SER A 121 -3.72 1.41 9.23
CA SER A 121 -3.58 2.61 8.39
C SER A 121 -4.95 3.21 8.05
N CYS A 122 -5.90 2.40 7.61
CA CYS A 122 -7.27 2.83 7.33
C CYS A 122 -7.95 3.41 8.57
N LYS A 123 -7.88 2.73 9.73
CA LYS A 123 -8.45 3.17 11.01
C LYS A 123 -7.92 4.55 11.44
N LEU A 124 -6.64 4.82 11.22
CA LEU A 124 -6.01 6.06 11.65
C LEU A 124 -6.29 7.23 10.70
N ILE A 125 -6.49 6.98 9.41
CA ILE A 125 -6.54 8.03 8.39
C ILE A 125 -7.98 8.30 7.91
N ALA A 126 -8.82 7.28 7.73
CA ALA A 126 -10.19 7.44 7.22
C ALA A 126 -11.05 8.43 8.02
N PRO A 127 -10.96 8.53 9.37
CA PRO A 127 -11.73 9.53 10.11
C PRO A 127 -11.43 10.98 9.69
N SER A 128 -10.16 11.30 9.38
CA SER A 128 -9.77 12.62 8.88
C SER A 128 -10.33 12.88 7.48
N MET A 129 -10.29 11.89 6.59
CA MET A 129 -10.87 11.98 5.26
C MET A 129 -12.40 12.18 5.32
N LYS A 130 -13.10 11.41 6.17
CA LYS A 130 -14.54 11.57 6.41
C LYS A 130 -14.88 12.98 6.90
N LYS A 131 -14.11 13.51 7.85
CA LYS A 131 -14.31 14.88 8.39
C LYS A 131 -14.14 15.92 7.28
N ASN A 132 -13.16 15.75 6.40
CA ASN A 132 -12.88 16.67 5.29
C ASN A 132 -13.78 16.44 4.06
N LYS A 133 -14.62 15.40 4.08
CA LYS A 133 -15.50 14.96 2.97
C LYS A 133 -14.72 14.79 1.64
N LYS A 134 -13.50 14.31 1.74
CA LYS A 134 -12.61 14.10 0.60
C LYS A 134 -11.52 13.08 0.94
N GLY A 135 -11.28 12.13 0.05
CA GLY A 135 -10.14 11.20 0.19
C GLY A 135 -10.25 10.00 -0.75
N SER A 136 -9.10 9.39 -0.99
CA SER A 136 -8.99 8.12 -1.70
C SER A 136 -8.14 7.15 -0.90
N ILE A 137 -8.64 5.93 -0.70
CA ILE A 137 -7.93 4.83 -0.06
C ILE A 137 -7.72 3.73 -1.09
N ILE A 138 -6.48 3.34 -1.31
CA ILE A 138 -6.09 2.32 -2.27
C ILE A 138 -5.35 1.20 -1.54
N ASN A 139 -5.94 0.01 -1.51
CA ASN A 139 -5.35 -1.15 -0.88
C ASN A 139 -4.80 -2.12 -1.93
N VAL A 140 -3.52 -2.47 -1.83
CA VAL A 140 -2.90 -3.42 -2.75
C VAL A 140 -3.34 -4.84 -2.39
N SER A 141 -4.16 -5.39 -3.25
CA SER A 141 -4.64 -6.76 -3.21
C SER A 141 -3.74 -7.71 -4.01
N SER A 142 -4.24 -8.84 -4.42
CA SER A 142 -3.52 -9.85 -5.18
C SER A 142 -4.49 -10.72 -5.96
N ARG A 143 -4.00 -11.41 -6.99
CA ARG A 143 -4.71 -12.53 -7.61
C ARG A 143 -5.07 -13.62 -6.57
N ALA A 144 -4.25 -13.77 -5.54
CA ALA A 144 -4.52 -14.66 -4.39
C ALA A 144 -5.78 -14.31 -3.59
N ALA A 145 -6.38 -13.13 -3.81
CA ALA A 145 -7.69 -12.76 -3.27
C ALA A 145 -8.88 -13.19 -4.16
N LYS A 146 -8.60 -13.89 -5.26
CA LYS A 146 -9.63 -14.44 -6.17
C LYS A 146 -9.52 -15.94 -6.32
N PHE A 147 -8.30 -16.45 -6.26
CA PHE A 147 -7.98 -17.86 -6.46
C PHE A 147 -7.05 -18.33 -5.35
N GLY A 148 -7.23 -19.57 -4.91
CA GLY A 148 -6.26 -20.24 -4.04
C GLY A 148 -4.98 -20.59 -4.78
N GLY A 149 -3.87 -20.70 -4.06
CA GLY A 149 -2.60 -21.18 -4.56
C GLY A 149 -2.03 -22.26 -3.64
N LEU A 150 -1.21 -23.15 -4.20
CA LEU A 150 -0.51 -24.16 -3.43
C LEU A 150 0.40 -23.48 -2.41
N ASP A 151 0.33 -23.94 -1.16
CA ASP A 151 1.13 -23.42 -0.03
C ASP A 151 0.89 -21.93 0.32
N GLU A 152 -0.19 -21.33 -0.20
CA GLU A 152 -0.51 -19.89 -0.04
C GLU A 152 -1.61 -19.62 1.00
N THR A 153 -1.98 -20.57 1.86
CA THR A 153 -3.14 -20.46 2.75
C THR A 153 -3.18 -19.16 3.54
N ALA A 154 -2.09 -18.80 4.24
CA ALA A 154 -2.01 -17.57 5.04
C ALA A 154 -2.04 -16.31 4.15
N TYR A 155 -1.36 -16.36 3.01
CA TYR A 155 -1.31 -15.23 2.09
C TYR A 155 -2.67 -14.99 1.43
N CYS A 156 -3.30 -16.03 0.90
CA CYS A 156 -4.65 -15.95 0.34
C CYS A 156 -5.64 -15.40 1.37
N ALA A 157 -5.68 -15.96 2.58
CA ALA A 157 -6.55 -15.48 3.65
C ALA A 157 -6.33 -13.97 3.93
N SER A 158 -5.07 -13.51 3.99
CA SER A 158 -4.76 -12.11 4.21
C SER A 158 -5.28 -11.21 3.08
N LYS A 159 -5.19 -11.66 1.82
CA LYS A 159 -5.60 -10.85 0.65
C LYS A 159 -7.12 -10.88 0.43
N PHE A 160 -7.79 -12.00 0.69
CA PHE A 160 -9.26 -12.02 0.79
C PHE A 160 -9.77 -11.11 1.90
N GLY A 161 -9.07 -11.09 3.06
CA GLY A 161 -9.38 -10.17 4.15
C GLY A 161 -9.24 -8.70 3.76
N VAL A 162 -8.22 -8.34 2.97
CA VAL A 162 -8.06 -6.98 2.43
C VAL A 162 -9.21 -6.59 1.50
N GLU A 163 -9.70 -7.50 0.65
CA GLU A 163 -10.88 -7.24 -0.20
C GLU A 163 -12.14 -7.02 0.65
N GLY A 164 -12.39 -7.89 1.64
CA GLY A 164 -13.53 -7.75 2.55
C GLY A 164 -13.49 -6.46 3.36
N LEU A 165 -12.31 -6.12 3.93
CA LEU A 165 -12.07 -4.86 4.61
C LEU A 165 -12.37 -3.66 3.72
N SER A 166 -11.89 -3.68 2.48
CA SER A 166 -12.04 -2.56 1.54
C SER A 166 -13.49 -2.32 1.14
N ARG A 167 -14.23 -3.39 0.87
CA ARG A 167 -15.66 -3.32 0.53
C ARG A 167 -16.48 -2.75 1.68
N SER A 168 -16.29 -3.25 2.91
CA SER A 168 -17.00 -2.75 4.08
C SER A 168 -16.65 -1.29 4.36
N LEU A 169 -15.36 -0.94 4.30
CA LEU A 169 -14.90 0.43 4.53
C LEU A 169 -15.43 1.40 3.46
N TYR A 170 -15.60 0.97 2.20
CA TYR A 170 -16.24 1.78 1.16
C TYR A 170 -17.67 2.14 1.55
N GLU A 171 -18.47 1.18 2.01
CA GLU A 171 -19.85 1.44 2.46
C GLU A 171 -19.90 2.46 3.60
N GLU A 172 -18.95 2.40 4.54
CA GLU A 172 -18.83 3.38 5.62
C GLU A 172 -18.37 4.78 5.17
N CYS A 173 -17.68 4.86 4.04
CA CYS A 173 -16.97 6.07 3.59
C CYS A 173 -17.70 6.81 2.47
N LYS A 174 -18.44 6.13 1.61
CA LYS A 174 -19.04 6.70 0.38
C LYS A 174 -19.90 7.94 0.59
N LYS A 175 -20.68 8.00 1.69
CA LYS A 175 -21.50 9.16 2.02
C LYS A 175 -20.71 10.41 2.41
N TYR A 176 -19.39 10.26 2.66
CA TYR A 176 -18.47 11.35 2.97
C TYR A 176 -17.57 11.72 1.77
N ASN A 177 -17.89 11.26 0.57
CA ASN A 177 -17.06 11.49 -0.62
C ASN A 177 -15.62 10.96 -0.43
N VAL A 178 -15.49 9.79 0.21
CA VAL A 178 -14.23 9.07 0.40
C VAL A 178 -14.33 7.73 -0.31
N PHE A 179 -13.48 7.54 -1.31
CA PHE A 179 -13.45 6.34 -2.13
C PHE A 179 -12.48 5.31 -1.56
N VAL A 180 -12.86 4.05 -1.61
CA VAL A 180 -12.00 2.94 -1.16
C VAL A 180 -11.96 1.90 -2.27
N ASN A 181 -10.76 1.69 -2.80
CA ASN A 181 -10.52 0.79 -3.92
C ASN A 181 -9.46 -0.26 -3.57
N THR A 182 -9.50 -1.37 -4.28
CA THR A 182 -8.41 -2.35 -4.29
C THR A 182 -7.73 -2.37 -5.65
N ILE A 183 -6.40 -2.48 -5.67
CA ILE A 183 -5.63 -2.75 -6.89
C ILE A 183 -5.06 -4.15 -6.81
N THR A 184 -5.41 -4.98 -7.80
CA THR A 184 -4.77 -6.26 -8.04
C THR A 184 -3.83 -6.12 -9.24
N PRO A 185 -2.51 -6.26 -9.08
CA PRO A 185 -1.61 -6.31 -10.22
C PRO A 185 -2.03 -7.43 -11.17
N GLY A 186 -2.39 -7.07 -12.40
CA GLY A 186 -2.88 -8.03 -13.41
C GLY A 186 -1.79 -8.94 -13.97
N THR A 187 -0.52 -8.56 -13.79
CA THR A 187 0.65 -9.32 -14.19
C THR A 187 1.60 -9.48 -13.00
N PRO A 188 2.43 -10.54 -12.99
CA PRO A 188 3.48 -10.67 -12.00
C PRO A 188 4.46 -9.49 -12.05
N ILE A 189 4.78 -8.93 -10.88
CA ILE A 189 5.59 -7.73 -10.73
C ILE A 189 6.97 -8.08 -10.15
N LYS A 190 8.03 -7.55 -10.77
CA LYS A 190 9.42 -7.76 -10.40
C LYS A 190 9.77 -6.94 -9.15
N THR A 191 9.68 -7.54 -7.97
CA THR A 191 9.94 -6.90 -6.69
C THR A 191 10.99 -7.68 -5.88
N SER A 192 11.51 -7.08 -4.83
CA SER A 192 12.37 -7.79 -3.87
C SER A 192 11.63 -8.95 -3.18
N MET A 193 10.31 -8.81 -2.99
CA MET A 193 9.43 -9.86 -2.49
C MET A 193 9.41 -11.04 -3.46
N SER A 194 9.15 -10.80 -4.74
CA SER A 194 9.09 -11.84 -5.76
C SER A 194 10.45 -12.52 -6.00
N LYS A 195 11.57 -11.81 -5.77
CA LYS A 195 12.92 -12.39 -5.86
C LYS A 195 13.17 -13.48 -4.83
N LYS A 196 12.59 -13.36 -3.66
CA LYS A 196 12.73 -14.36 -2.58
C LYS A 196 11.85 -15.59 -2.78
N THR A 197 10.76 -15.44 -3.53
CA THR A 197 9.66 -16.42 -3.59
C THR A 197 9.66 -17.23 -4.87
N TYR A 198 10.21 -16.69 -5.94
CA TYR A 198 10.17 -17.32 -7.28
C TYR A 198 11.57 -17.37 -7.90
N SER A 199 11.81 -18.40 -8.73
CA SER A 199 13.07 -18.54 -9.46
C SER A 199 13.32 -17.39 -10.42
N ASP A 200 14.58 -17.11 -10.73
CA ASP A 200 14.96 -16.05 -11.68
C ASP A 200 14.39 -16.32 -13.09
N GLU A 201 14.28 -17.57 -13.49
CA GLU A 201 13.71 -17.96 -14.78
C GLU A 201 12.22 -17.54 -14.89
N LYS A 202 11.40 -17.88 -13.88
CA LYS A 202 9.99 -17.44 -13.82
C LYS A 202 9.83 -15.93 -13.82
N ARG A 203 10.85 -15.20 -13.30
CA ARG A 203 10.82 -13.74 -13.17
C ARG A 203 11.29 -12.97 -14.38
N LYS A 204 11.91 -13.62 -15.40
CA LYS A 204 12.40 -12.95 -16.62
C LYS A 204 11.33 -12.12 -17.33
N ILE A 205 10.10 -12.63 -17.41
CA ILE A 205 8.97 -12.00 -18.10
C ILE A 205 8.15 -11.04 -17.24
N TRP A 206 8.51 -10.86 -15.94
CA TRP A 206 7.73 -10.05 -15.03
C TRP A 206 7.97 -8.56 -15.26
N LYS A 207 6.93 -7.77 -15.04
CA LYS A 207 6.95 -6.34 -15.31
C LYS A 207 7.62 -5.54 -14.21
N ASP A 208 8.20 -4.41 -14.59
CA ASP A 208 8.73 -3.44 -13.63
C ASP A 208 7.58 -2.84 -12.79
N PRO A 209 7.75 -2.66 -11.47
CA PRO A 209 6.75 -2.03 -10.62
C PRO A 209 6.30 -0.65 -11.08
N TYR A 210 7.17 0.11 -11.75
CA TYR A 210 6.84 1.45 -12.24
C TYR A 210 5.75 1.43 -13.31
N LEU A 211 5.66 0.37 -14.11
CA LEU A 211 4.66 0.24 -15.18
C LEU A 211 3.21 0.16 -14.67
N ILE A 212 3.01 -0.21 -13.41
CA ILE A 212 1.67 -0.25 -12.80
C ILE A 212 1.33 1.02 -12.01
N SER A 213 2.30 1.92 -11.80
CA SER A 213 2.07 3.15 -11.04
C SER A 213 0.98 4.06 -11.64
N PRO A 214 0.77 4.15 -12.96
CA PRO A 214 -0.33 4.93 -13.52
C PRO A 214 -1.71 4.53 -12.99
N ALA A 215 -1.95 3.24 -12.73
CA ALA A 215 -3.21 2.78 -12.17
C ALA A 215 -3.53 3.39 -10.79
N PHE A 216 -2.51 3.70 -9.99
CA PHE A 216 -2.66 4.35 -8.69
C PHE A 216 -2.90 5.85 -8.78
N LEU A 217 -2.65 6.46 -9.93
CA LEU A 217 -2.85 7.88 -10.17
C LEU A 217 -4.27 8.20 -10.67
N HIS A 218 -5.02 7.18 -11.12
CA HIS A 218 -6.38 7.32 -11.63
C HIS A 218 -7.48 7.07 -10.59
N LEU A 219 -7.15 6.58 -9.40
CA LEU A 219 -8.06 6.23 -8.31
C LEU A 219 -7.95 7.24 -7.18
#